data_e32dcf2d9c1d4796d244c721d07cb655
#
_entry.id   e32dcf2d9c1d4796d244c721d07cb655
#
_cell.length_a   1.000
_cell.length_b   1.000
_cell.length_c   1.000
_cell.angle_alpha   90.00
_cell.angle_beta   90.00
_cell.angle_gamma   90.00
#
_symmetry.space_group_name_H-M   'P 1'
#
loop_
_entity.id
_entity.type
_entity.pdbx_description
1 polymer ?
#
loop_
_entity_poly.entity_id
_entity_poly.type
_entity_poly.pdbx_seq_one_letter_code
_entity_poly.pdbx_strand_id
1 'polypeptide(L)'
;MSKASTELKPQTSAEGILLRKDYGDAKVYQIVCECGDCDHDHNVWVEAEDHGITVTIYTQQKTKWWEQNRWQTIWRLLTKGYVERESTLIMSEQQALNYANILTSATKDVKKFKQDRKENSAAVKAANEQDCV
;
A
#
# COMPACT_ATOMS: atom_id res chain seq x y z
N MET A 1 35.85 17.77 2.63
CA MET A 1 35.06 16.55 2.29
C MET A 1 33.57 16.92 2.35
N SER A 2 33.01 17.20 1.18
CA SER A 2 31.61 17.61 1.05
C SER A 2 30.74 16.36 1.15
N LYS A 3 29.90 16.25 2.20
CA LYS A 3 28.86 15.24 2.28
C LYS A 3 27.78 15.62 1.26
N ALA A 4 27.72 14.89 0.16
CA ALA A 4 26.60 14.95 -0.75
C ALA A 4 25.35 14.58 0.05
N SER A 5 24.48 15.55 0.33
CA SER A 5 23.14 15.29 0.83
C SER A 5 22.40 14.57 -0.27
N THR A 6 22.19 13.27 -0.10
CA THR A 6 21.32 12.50 -1.00
C THR A 6 19.91 13.02 -0.77
N GLU A 7 19.47 13.93 -1.62
CA GLU A 7 18.09 14.39 -1.68
C GLU A 7 17.22 13.17 -2.00
N LEU A 8 16.49 12.69 -1.00
CA LEU A 8 15.52 11.62 -1.15
C LEU A 8 14.36 12.14 -2.02
N LYS A 9 14.50 12.00 -3.32
CA LYS A 9 13.40 12.25 -4.25
C LYS A 9 12.36 11.14 -4.10
N PRO A 10 11.07 11.46 -3.99
CA PRO A 10 10.02 10.45 -3.96
C PRO A 10 10.12 9.62 -5.25
N GLN A 11 10.19 8.30 -5.11
CA GLN A 11 10.22 7.39 -6.25
C GLN A 11 8.84 7.38 -6.89
N THR A 12 8.72 7.95 -8.06
CA THR A 12 7.51 7.88 -8.87
C THR A 12 7.49 6.53 -9.58
N SER A 13 6.60 5.64 -9.18
CA SER A 13 6.49 4.30 -9.78
C SER A 13 5.86 4.35 -11.17
N ALA A 14 4.93 5.28 -11.39
CA ALA A 14 4.29 5.60 -12.66
C ALA A 14 3.55 6.94 -12.54
N GLU A 15 3.00 7.46 -13.63
CA GLU A 15 2.18 8.65 -13.60
C GLU A 15 0.99 8.49 -12.66
N GLY A 16 0.83 9.43 -11.73
CA GLY A 16 -0.23 9.42 -10.70
C GLY A 16 -0.01 8.43 -9.55
N ILE A 17 1.14 7.74 -9.49
CA ILE A 17 1.41 6.73 -8.48
C ILE A 17 2.78 6.91 -7.86
N LEU A 18 2.82 7.05 -6.54
CA LEU A 18 4.02 7.25 -5.74
C LEU A 18 4.28 6.03 -4.88
N LEU A 19 5.48 5.45 -4.96
CA LEU A 19 5.94 4.47 -3.98
C LEU A 19 6.34 5.21 -2.69
N ARG A 20 5.59 4.98 -1.62
CA ARG A 20 5.83 5.62 -0.32
C ARG A 20 6.84 4.88 0.52
N LYS A 21 6.71 3.55 0.58
CA LYS A 21 7.59 2.68 1.36
C LYS A 21 7.73 1.32 0.70
N ASP A 22 8.92 0.75 0.80
CA ASP A 22 9.23 -0.61 0.41
C ASP A 22 9.88 -1.32 1.61
N TYR A 23 9.21 -2.35 2.12
CA TYR A 23 9.67 -3.17 3.25
C TYR A 23 10.21 -4.53 2.78
N GLY A 24 10.20 -4.79 1.46
CA GLY A 24 10.52 -6.06 0.85
C GLY A 24 9.32 -7.01 0.80
N ASP A 25 8.80 -7.42 1.94
CA ASP A 25 7.60 -8.26 2.06
C ASP A 25 6.28 -7.48 1.95
N ALA A 26 6.36 -6.15 2.07
CA ALA A 26 5.23 -5.26 1.88
C ALA A 26 5.63 -3.98 1.12
N LYS A 27 4.74 -3.46 0.29
CA LYS A 27 4.91 -2.19 -0.45
C LYS A 27 3.72 -1.28 -0.26
N VAL A 28 3.99 0.00 -0.06
CA VAL A 28 2.97 1.03 0.16
C VAL A 28 3.02 2.05 -0.97
N TYR A 29 1.90 2.20 -1.66
CA TYR A 29 1.72 3.16 -2.74
C TYR A 29 0.69 4.22 -2.38
N GLN A 30 0.89 5.43 -2.86
CA GLN A 30 -0.12 6.48 -2.90
C GLN A 30 -0.57 6.66 -4.33
N ILE A 31 -1.86 6.58 -4.57
CA ILE A 31 -2.51 6.83 -5.85
C ILE A 31 -3.17 8.19 -5.77
N VAL A 32 -2.69 9.10 -6.59
CA VAL A 32 -3.13 10.50 -6.59
C VAL A 32 -4.35 10.63 -7.48
N CYS A 33 -5.41 11.28 -6.96
CA CYS A 33 -6.59 11.58 -7.76
C CYS A 33 -6.31 12.67 -8.80
N GLU A 34 -6.77 12.50 -10.01
CA GLU A 34 -6.60 13.49 -11.09
C GLU A 34 -7.33 14.82 -10.80
N CYS A 35 -8.31 14.81 -9.89
CA CYS A 35 -8.99 16.03 -9.44
C CYS A 35 -8.09 17.00 -8.66
N GLY A 36 -6.90 16.57 -8.22
CA GLY A 36 -5.96 17.38 -7.45
C GLY A 36 -6.33 17.58 -5.98
N ASP A 37 -7.41 16.95 -5.50
CA ASP A 37 -7.81 16.99 -4.10
C ASP A 37 -7.20 15.81 -3.34
N CYS A 38 -6.32 16.10 -2.40
CA CYS A 38 -5.61 15.08 -1.60
C CYS A 38 -6.55 14.24 -0.70
N ASP A 39 -7.80 14.68 -0.50
CA ASP A 39 -8.78 13.92 0.28
C ASP A 39 -9.32 12.70 -0.48
N HIS A 40 -9.10 12.65 -1.80
CA HIS A 40 -9.49 11.55 -2.66
C HIS A 40 -8.32 10.58 -2.95
N ASP A 41 -7.12 10.84 -2.45
CA ASP A 41 -5.98 9.96 -2.65
C ASP A 41 -6.19 8.62 -1.94
N HIS A 42 -5.79 7.53 -2.61
CA HIS A 42 -5.81 6.20 -2.03
C HIS A 42 -4.41 5.76 -1.61
N ASN A 43 -4.27 5.28 -0.38
CA ASN A 43 -3.07 4.59 0.04
C ASN A 43 -3.30 3.09 -0.05
N VAL A 44 -2.49 2.43 -0.88
CA VAL A 44 -2.60 1.00 -1.17
C VAL A 44 -1.41 0.28 -0.56
N TRP A 45 -1.69 -0.66 0.32
CA TRP A 45 -0.72 -1.55 0.95
C TRP A 45 -0.84 -2.93 0.32
N VAL A 46 0.26 -3.43 -0.23
CA VAL A 46 0.35 -4.78 -0.79
C VAL A 46 1.35 -5.57 0.04
N GLU A 47 0.92 -6.67 0.64
CA GLU A 47 1.72 -7.48 1.56
C GLU A 47 1.59 -8.97 1.23
N ALA A 48 2.71 -9.72 1.38
CA ALA A 48 2.72 -11.16 1.22
C ALA A 48 2.46 -11.86 2.56
N GLU A 49 1.30 -12.49 2.68
CA GLU A 49 0.93 -13.34 3.82
C GLU A 49 1.22 -14.82 3.55
N ASP A 50 1.09 -15.68 4.60
CA ASP A 50 1.37 -17.11 4.46
C ASP A 50 0.42 -17.82 3.49
N HIS A 51 -0.81 -17.33 3.41
CA HIS A 51 -1.88 -17.93 2.60
C HIS A 51 -2.15 -17.16 1.30
N GLY A 52 -1.44 -16.06 1.01
CA GLY A 52 -1.70 -15.28 -0.20
C GLY A 52 -1.08 -13.90 -0.22
N ILE A 53 -1.77 -13.00 -0.90
CA ILE A 53 -1.44 -11.58 -0.96
C ILE A 53 -2.61 -10.80 -0.37
N THR A 54 -2.32 -9.96 0.61
CA THR A 54 -3.28 -9.00 1.16
C THR A 54 -3.08 -7.65 0.50
N VAL A 55 -4.17 -7.09 0.00
CA VAL A 55 -4.22 -5.73 -0.54
C VAL A 55 -5.16 -4.91 0.32
N THR A 56 -4.63 -3.93 1.04
CA THR A 56 -5.41 -3.03 1.88
C THR A 56 -5.42 -1.63 1.29
N ILE A 57 -6.61 -1.07 1.13
CA ILE A 57 -6.79 0.29 0.59
C ILE A 57 -7.29 1.19 1.70
N TYR A 58 -6.51 2.22 2.02
CA TYR A 58 -6.87 3.25 2.98
C TYR A 58 -7.35 4.49 2.25
N THR A 59 -8.56 4.94 2.58
CA THR A 59 -9.14 6.17 2.08
C THR A 59 -9.43 7.11 3.25
N GLN A 60 -9.17 8.38 3.08
CA GLN A 60 -9.47 9.40 4.09
C GLN A 60 -10.63 10.27 3.60
N GLN A 61 -11.62 10.47 4.44
CA GLN A 61 -12.67 11.45 4.21
C GLN A 61 -12.63 12.50 5.32
N LYS A 62 -12.39 13.75 4.96
CA LYS A 62 -12.52 14.87 5.89
C LYS A 62 -13.98 15.29 5.95
N THR A 63 -14.55 15.31 7.14
CA THR A 63 -15.89 15.85 7.41
C THR A 63 -15.77 17.01 8.39
N LYS A 64 -16.44 18.12 8.10
CA LYS A 64 -16.49 19.25 9.02
C LYS A 64 -17.35 18.89 10.23
N TRP A 65 -17.01 19.48 11.40
CA TRP A 65 -17.70 19.16 12.66
C TRP A 65 -19.23 19.34 12.60
N TRP A 66 -19.70 20.32 11.83
CA TRP A 66 -21.12 20.70 11.70
C TRP A 66 -21.84 20.05 10.50
N GLU A 67 -21.20 19.15 9.75
CA GLU A 67 -21.86 18.46 8.65
C GLU A 67 -22.87 17.42 9.14
N GLN A 68 -24.09 17.47 8.59
CA GLN A 68 -25.14 16.50 8.89
C GLN A 68 -24.70 15.06 8.62
N ASN A 69 -23.88 14.85 7.60
CA ASN A 69 -23.34 13.54 7.24
C ASN A 69 -22.51 12.91 8.37
N ARG A 70 -21.82 13.72 9.19
CA ARG A 70 -21.06 13.22 10.33
C ARG A 70 -21.97 12.65 11.40
N TRP A 71 -23.03 13.35 11.74
CA TRP A 71 -24.00 12.92 12.75
C TRP A 71 -24.83 11.72 12.29
N GLN A 72 -25.21 11.68 11.01
CA GLN A 72 -25.84 10.49 10.42
C GLN A 72 -24.92 9.28 10.43
N THR A 73 -23.64 9.47 10.20
CA THR A 73 -22.62 8.41 10.26
C THR A 73 -22.51 7.83 11.67
N ILE A 74 -22.42 8.73 12.69
CA ILE A 74 -22.36 8.31 14.09
C ILE A 74 -23.65 7.55 14.48
N TRP A 75 -24.80 8.05 14.08
CA TRP A 75 -26.09 7.40 14.36
C TRP A 75 -26.21 6.01 13.69
N ARG A 76 -25.78 5.90 12.43
CA ARG A 76 -25.74 4.61 11.73
C ARG A 76 -24.78 3.62 12.39
N LEU A 77 -23.62 4.09 12.83
CA LEU A 77 -22.65 3.24 13.54
C LEU A 77 -23.24 2.73 14.86
N LEU A 78 -23.93 3.56 15.63
CA LEU A 78 -24.54 3.20 16.90
C LEU A 78 -25.74 2.25 16.74
N THR A 79 -26.52 2.41 15.67
CA THR A 79 -27.76 1.63 15.47
C THR A 79 -27.57 0.37 14.66
N LYS A 80 -26.70 0.41 13.63
CA LYS A 80 -26.47 -0.70 12.69
C LYS A 80 -25.13 -1.40 12.86
N GLY A 81 -24.18 -0.79 13.57
CA GLY A 81 -22.84 -1.34 13.78
C GLY A 81 -21.91 -1.22 12.58
N TYR A 82 -22.35 -0.67 11.45
CA TYR A 82 -21.53 -0.47 10.26
C TYR A 82 -21.94 0.78 9.47
N VAL A 83 -21.02 1.29 8.68
CA VAL A 83 -21.25 2.41 7.75
C VAL A 83 -20.65 2.04 6.40
N GLU A 84 -21.49 2.00 5.39
CA GLU A 84 -21.05 1.91 3.99
C GLU A 84 -20.63 3.29 3.51
N ARG A 85 -19.43 3.39 2.97
CA ARG A 85 -18.91 4.60 2.34
C ARG A 85 -18.34 4.27 0.99
N GLU A 86 -18.76 5.04 0.01
CA GLU A 86 -18.15 5.01 -1.31
C GLU A 86 -16.94 5.92 -1.31
N SER A 87 -15.83 5.43 -1.84
CA SER A 87 -14.65 6.21 -2.16
C SER A 87 -14.47 6.20 -3.67
N THR A 88 -14.64 7.35 -4.30
CA THR A 88 -14.50 7.49 -5.75
C THR A 88 -13.13 8.09 -6.04
N LEU A 89 -12.34 7.38 -6.83
CA LEU A 89 -11.07 7.85 -7.36
C LEU A 89 -11.23 8.10 -8.86
N ILE A 90 -11.05 9.35 -9.26
CA ILE A 90 -11.06 9.73 -10.67
C ILE A 90 -9.65 9.50 -11.22
N MET A 91 -9.54 8.66 -12.23
CA MET A 91 -8.28 8.32 -12.88
C MET A 91 -8.42 8.46 -14.39
N SER A 92 -7.35 8.92 -15.04
CA SER A 92 -7.23 8.80 -16.50
C SER A 92 -7.10 7.32 -16.89
N GLU A 93 -7.36 7.00 -18.16
CA GLU A 93 -7.18 5.65 -18.68
C GLU A 93 -5.76 5.13 -18.45
N GLN A 94 -4.75 5.99 -18.68
CA GLN A 94 -3.35 5.65 -18.44
C GLN A 94 -3.06 5.38 -16.96
N GLN A 95 -3.62 6.18 -16.05
CA GLN A 95 -3.47 5.95 -14.61
C GLN A 95 -4.10 4.63 -14.18
N ALA A 96 -5.26 4.27 -14.72
CA ALA A 96 -5.91 2.99 -14.41
C ALA A 96 -5.05 1.79 -14.86
N LEU A 97 -4.45 1.86 -16.05
CA LEU A 97 -3.50 0.85 -16.53
C LEU A 97 -2.24 0.79 -15.66
N ASN A 98 -1.70 1.93 -15.27
CA ASN A 98 -0.54 2.02 -14.38
C ASN A 98 -0.86 1.39 -13.01
N TYR A 99 -2.05 1.65 -12.47
CA TYR A 99 -2.50 1.07 -11.20
C TYR A 99 -2.56 -0.46 -11.27
N ALA A 100 -3.18 -1.01 -12.30
CA ALA A 100 -3.24 -2.46 -12.51
C ALA A 100 -1.84 -3.08 -12.63
N ASN A 101 -0.94 -2.43 -13.39
CA ASN A 101 0.44 -2.89 -13.57
C ASN A 101 1.23 -2.87 -12.25
N ILE A 102 1.07 -1.85 -11.43
CA ILE A 102 1.74 -1.75 -10.12
C ILE A 102 1.26 -2.83 -9.17
N LEU A 103 -0.03 -3.10 -9.08
CA LEU A 103 -0.55 -4.19 -8.27
C LEU A 103 0.06 -5.53 -8.70
N THR A 104 0.15 -5.76 -10.01
CA THR A 104 0.75 -6.98 -10.57
C THR A 104 2.24 -7.09 -10.24
N SER A 105 3.00 -6.00 -10.42
CA SER A 105 4.43 -5.95 -10.14
C SER A 105 4.72 -6.10 -8.65
N ALA A 106 3.99 -5.35 -7.79
CA ALA A 106 4.13 -5.44 -6.35
C ALA A 106 3.86 -6.87 -5.84
N THR A 107 2.80 -7.50 -6.36
CA THR A 107 2.47 -8.89 -6.01
C THR A 107 3.60 -9.87 -6.34
N LYS A 108 4.24 -9.71 -7.51
CA LYS A 108 5.39 -10.54 -7.90
C LYS A 108 6.60 -10.30 -7.00
N ASP A 109 6.92 -9.03 -6.74
CA ASP A 109 8.09 -8.64 -5.96
C ASP A 109 8.00 -9.13 -4.51
N VAL A 110 6.86 -8.91 -3.83
CA VAL A 110 6.69 -9.34 -2.44
C VAL A 110 6.66 -10.87 -2.31
N LYS A 111 6.09 -11.59 -3.29
CA LYS A 111 6.15 -13.06 -3.33
C LYS A 111 7.58 -13.56 -3.47
N LYS A 112 8.34 -12.97 -4.42
CA LYS A 112 9.75 -13.34 -4.64
C LYS A 112 10.57 -13.07 -3.39
N PHE A 113 10.45 -11.90 -2.78
CA PHE A 113 11.16 -11.55 -1.56
C PHE A 113 10.88 -12.55 -0.42
N LYS A 114 9.63 -12.94 -0.24
CA LYS A 114 9.23 -13.92 0.78
C LYS A 114 9.80 -15.31 0.50
N GLN A 115 9.84 -15.72 -0.77
CA GLN A 115 10.46 -16.98 -1.17
C GLN A 115 11.95 -16.98 -0.91
N ASP A 116 12.67 -15.95 -1.36
CA ASP A 116 14.11 -15.78 -1.15
C ASP A 116 14.46 -15.82 0.35
N ARG A 117 13.64 -15.17 1.19
CA ARG A 117 13.80 -15.20 2.65
C ARG A 117 13.63 -16.59 3.25
N LYS A 118 12.64 -17.37 2.77
CA LYS A 118 12.43 -18.74 3.22
C LYS A 118 13.60 -19.64 2.84
N GLU A 119 14.10 -19.52 1.61
CA GLU A 119 15.26 -20.31 1.11
C GLU A 119 16.53 -19.99 1.90
N ASN A 120 16.81 -18.70 2.14
CA ASN A 120 17.95 -18.28 2.94
C ASN A 120 17.85 -18.77 4.39
N SER A 121 16.65 -18.74 4.99
CA SER A 121 16.45 -19.26 6.35
C SER A 121 16.65 -20.76 6.45
N ALA A 122 16.25 -21.53 5.43
CA ALA A 122 16.46 -22.97 5.36
C ALA A 122 17.94 -23.31 5.18
N ALA A 123 18.66 -22.56 4.33
CA ALA A 123 20.11 -22.75 4.12
C ALA A 123 20.91 -22.49 5.40
N VAL A 124 20.59 -21.43 6.15
CA VAL A 124 21.25 -21.13 7.44
C VAL A 124 21.00 -22.23 8.47
N LYS A 125 19.79 -22.79 8.55
CA LYS A 125 19.50 -23.91 9.45
C LYS A 125 20.30 -25.15 9.09
N ALA A 126 20.36 -25.50 7.80
CA ALA A 126 21.13 -26.68 7.34
C ALA A 126 22.63 -26.51 7.60
N ALA A 127 23.20 -25.32 7.45
CA ALA A 127 24.60 -25.04 7.76
C ALA A 127 24.90 -25.21 9.26
N ASN A 128 24.03 -24.72 10.14
CA ASN A 128 24.22 -24.83 11.59
C ASN A 128 24.09 -26.29 12.11
N GLU A 129 23.31 -27.13 11.42
CA GLU A 129 23.19 -28.54 11.79
C GLU A 129 24.46 -29.36 11.41
N GLN A 130 25.20 -28.91 10.40
CA GLN A 130 26.44 -29.58 9.97
C GLN A 130 27.64 -29.25 10.87
N ASP A 131 27.64 -28.07 11.53
CA ASP A 131 28.72 -27.68 12.43
C ASP A 131 28.61 -28.29 13.86
N CYS A 132 27.57 -29.05 14.14
CA CYS A 132 27.33 -29.69 15.45
C CYS A 132 27.70 -31.21 15.48
N VAL A 133 28.45 -31.72 14.51
CA VAL A 133 28.92 -33.13 14.49
C VAL A 133 30.40 -33.27 14.79
#